data_d8219d5b8c730dcbb2a310fc38bd62ac
#
_entry.id   d8219d5b8c730dcbb2a310fc38bd62ac
#
_cell.length_a   1.000
_cell.length_b   1.000
_cell.length_c   1.000
_cell.angle_alpha   90.00
_cell.angle_beta   90.00
_cell.angle_gamma   90.00
#
_symmetry.space_group_name_H-M   'P 1'
#
loop_
_entity.id
_entity.type
_entity.pdbx_description
1 polymer ?
#
loop_
_entity_poly.entity_id
_entity_poly.type
_entity_poly.pdbx_seq_one_letter_code
_entity_poly.pdbx_strand_id
1 'polypeptide(L)'
;DYWFYTSNILRLEGANDGEPFLSGQLRVSDEFLSLVLLGREYKPDYSIGFPAKRITTSLDWDDMFLDYDTLESLNGINSWIEHQHTIMEIWGMKRILKAGYRALFYGPPGTGKTLAATLLGKKNNMDVYRVDLSMIVSKYIGETEKNLAGLFDLAENRNWILFFDEADALFGKRSSSNSSNDRHANQEVAYLLQ
;
A
#
# COMPACT_ATOMS: atom_id res chain seq x y z
N ASP A 1 -13.71 21.02 16.72
CA ASP A 1 -14.37 20.40 15.57
C ASP A 1 -13.44 19.39 14.90
N TYR A 2 -13.66 18.15 15.26
CA TYR A 2 -12.89 16.99 14.87
C TYR A 2 -13.00 16.67 13.36
N TRP A 3 -14.02 17.25 12.68
CA TRP A 3 -14.36 16.94 11.31
C TRP A 3 -13.26 17.29 10.29
N PHE A 4 -12.60 18.43 10.42
CA PHE A 4 -11.53 18.85 9.52
C PHE A 4 -10.32 17.88 9.56
N TYR A 5 -10.07 17.29 10.73
CA TYR A 5 -9.01 16.33 10.92
C TYR A 5 -9.40 14.95 10.38
N THR A 6 -10.60 14.47 10.72
CA THR A 6 -11.09 13.16 10.25
C THR A 6 -11.37 13.13 8.75
N SER A 7 -11.70 14.29 8.15
CA SER A 7 -11.88 14.42 6.69
C SER A 7 -10.57 14.70 5.95
N ASN A 8 -9.42 14.62 6.63
CA ASN A 8 -8.10 14.86 6.06
C ASN A 8 -7.97 16.20 5.30
N ILE A 9 -8.69 17.22 5.73
CA ILE A 9 -8.66 18.57 5.13
C ILE A 9 -7.49 19.36 5.66
N LEU A 10 -7.26 19.27 6.98
CA LEU A 10 -6.19 19.96 7.67
C LEU A 10 -5.27 18.95 8.36
N ARG A 11 -3.98 19.16 8.24
CA ARG A 11 -2.94 18.40 8.95
C ARG A 11 -2.15 19.37 9.84
N LEU A 12 -1.85 18.93 11.06
CA LEU A 12 -0.89 19.60 11.92
C LEU A 12 0.48 18.99 11.62
N GLU A 13 1.41 19.78 11.13
CA GLU A 13 2.80 19.34 11.00
C GLU A 13 3.42 19.18 12.39
N GLY A 14 4.36 18.25 12.53
CA GLY A 14 5.03 18.04 13.81
C GLY A 14 5.70 19.32 14.29
N ALA A 15 5.61 19.59 15.60
CA ALA A 15 6.35 20.65 16.23
C ALA A 15 7.87 20.36 16.13
N ASN A 16 8.69 21.40 16.07
CA ASN A 16 10.14 21.24 16.13
C ASN A 16 10.58 20.71 17.52
N ASP A 17 11.77 20.11 17.57
CA ASP A 17 12.31 19.62 18.83
C ASP A 17 12.37 20.75 19.89
N GLY A 18 11.71 20.50 21.03
CA GLY A 18 11.63 21.46 22.14
C GLY A 18 10.42 22.39 22.12
N GLU A 19 9.57 22.33 21.10
CA GLU A 19 8.31 23.09 21.06
C GLU A 19 7.11 22.29 21.60
N PRO A 20 6.06 22.96 22.10
CA PRO A 20 4.84 22.29 22.50
C PRO A 20 4.20 21.51 21.35
N PHE A 21 3.61 20.35 21.64
CA PHE A 21 3.01 19.44 20.66
C PHE A 21 2.05 20.11 19.65
N LEU A 22 1.36 21.18 20.04
CA LEU A 22 0.38 21.90 19.20
C LEU A 22 0.96 23.15 18.53
N SER A 23 2.26 23.39 18.58
CA SER A 23 2.90 24.56 17.93
C SER A 23 3.23 24.34 16.46
N GLY A 24 3.01 23.13 15.93
CA GLY A 24 3.22 22.80 14.53
C GLY A 24 2.35 23.63 13.56
N GLN A 25 2.79 23.77 12.34
CA GLN A 25 2.07 24.51 11.31
C GLN A 25 0.79 23.77 10.87
N LEU A 26 -0.29 24.49 10.76
CA LEU A 26 -1.54 23.97 10.22
C LEU A 26 -1.46 24.04 8.67
N ARG A 27 -1.48 22.89 8.04
CA ARG A 27 -1.45 22.76 6.57
C ARG A 27 -2.74 22.21 6.02
N VAL A 28 -3.19 22.78 4.91
CA VAL A 28 -4.24 22.16 4.10
C VAL A 28 -3.64 20.96 3.37
N SER A 29 -4.35 19.83 3.39
CA SER A 29 -3.86 18.62 2.72
C SER A 29 -3.78 18.78 1.21
N ASP A 30 -2.81 18.15 0.57
CA ASP A 30 -2.65 18.17 -0.90
C ASP A 30 -3.85 17.54 -1.59
N GLU A 31 -4.50 16.57 -0.92
CA GLU A 31 -5.73 15.93 -1.38
C GLU A 31 -6.87 16.92 -1.51
N PHE A 32 -7.10 17.72 -0.47
CA PHE A 32 -8.15 18.72 -0.47
C PHE A 32 -7.84 19.85 -1.47
N LEU A 33 -6.59 20.29 -1.54
CA LEU A 33 -6.16 21.29 -2.53
C LEU A 33 -6.37 20.80 -3.95
N SER A 34 -6.00 19.55 -4.25
CA SER A 34 -6.18 18.94 -5.57
C SER A 34 -7.67 18.87 -5.94
N LEU A 35 -8.50 18.44 -5.01
CA LEU A 35 -9.94 18.36 -5.23
C LEU A 35 -10.57 19.73 -5.48
N VAL A 36 -10.24 20.73 -4.67
CA VAL A 36 -10.86 22.09 -4.75
C VAL A 36 -10.32 22.89 -5.93
N LEU A 37 -9.00 22.85 -6.18
CA LEU A 37 -8.38 23.67 -7.21
C LEU A 37 -8.44 23.01 -8.59
N LEU A 38 -8.32 21.68 -8.67
CA LEU A 38 -8.21 20.96 -9.94
C LEU A 38 -9.45 20.12 -10.27
N GLY A 39 -10.36 19.94 -9.30
CA GLY A 39 -11.51 19.05 -9.44
C GLY A 39 -11.11 17.57 -9.67
N ARG A 40 -9.91 17.18 -9.24
CA ARG A 40 -9.35 15.87 -9.47
C ARG A 40 -8.92 15.22 -8.16
N GLU A 41 -9.05 13.90 -8.10
CA GLU A 41 -8.47 13.12 -7.01
C GLU A 41 -6.95 13.26 -7.00
N TYR A 42 -6.40 13.49 -5.81
CA TYR A 42 -4.95 13.57 -5.63
C TYR A 42 -4.30 12.20 -5.87
N LYS A 43 -3.33 12.19 -6.78
CA LYS A 43 -2.52 11.02 -7.09
C LYS A 43 -1.06 11.36 -6.78
N PRO A 44 -0.52 10.84 -5.68
CA PRO A 44 0.85 11.17 -5.30
C PRO A 44 1.84 10.67 -6.34
N ASP A 45 2.83 11.50 -6.62
CA ASP A 45 3.98 11.13 -7.43
C ASP A 45 5.09 10.53 -6.56
N TYR A 46 5.98 9.79 -7.22
CA TYR A 46 7.14 9.19 -6.58
C TYR A 46 8.00 10.25 -5.88
N SER A 47 8.24 10.08 -4.60
CA SER A 47 9.04 10.98 -3.77
C SER A 47 9.63 10.25 -2.56
N ILE A 48 10.50 10.91 -1.81
CA ILE A 48 11.05 10.36 -0.56
C ILE A 48 9.90 10.08 0.44
N GLY A 49 8.88 10.94 0.49
CA GLY A 49 7.72 10.77 1.37
C GLY A 49 6.68 9.77 0.83
N PHE A 50 6.76 9.42 -0.46
CA PHE A 50 5.90 8.42 -1.09
C PHE A 50 6.73 7.56 -2.06
N PRO A 51 7.43 6.54 -1.57
CA PRO A 51 8.33 5.70 -2.37
C PRO A 51 7.57 4.65 -3.19
N ALA A 52 6.55 5.08 -3.91
CA ALA A 52 5.75 4.23 -4.77
C ALA A 52 5.41 4.94 -6.08
N LYS A 53 5.50 4.22 -7.18
CA LYS A 53 5.21 4.74 -8.52
C LYS A 53 3.94 4.11 -9.05
N ARG A 54 3.02 4.96 -9.52
CA ARG A 54 1.82 4.49 -10.21
C ARG A 54 2.21 3.76 -11.49
N ILE A 55 1.66 2.56 -11.66
CA ILE A 55 1.85 1.73 -12.85
C ILE A 55 0.51 1.46 -13.53
N THR A 56 0.51 1.43 -14.85
CA THR A 56 -0.67 1.17 -15.67
C THR A 56 -0.30 0.24 -16.81
N THR A 57 -1.29 -0.38 -17.44
CA THR A 57 -1.09 -1.20 -18.63
C THR A 57 -2.09 -0.85 -19.72
N SER A 58 -1.66 -0.93 -20.99
CA SER A 58 -2.53 -0.86 -22.16
C SER A 58 -3.13 -2.21 -22.51
N LEU A 59 -2.60 -3.30 -21.93
CA LEU A 59 -3.05 -4.66 -22.18
C LEU A 59 -4.39 -4.94 -21.49
N ASP A 60 -5.08 -5.98 -21.96
CA ASP A 60 -6.31 -6.50 -21.41
C ASP A 60 -6.13 -7.95 -20.90
N TRP A 61 -7.18 -8.49 -20.26
CA TRP A 61 -7.12 -9.86 -19.74
C TRP A 61 -6.93 -10.90 -20.83
N ASP A 62 -7.41 -10.64 -22.04
CA ASP A 62 -7.28 -11.54 -23.21
C ASP A 62 -5.82 -11.61 -23.72
N ASP A 63 -4.98 -10.65 -23.34
CA ASP A 63 -3.55 -10.65 -23.67
C ASP A 63 -2.72 -11.50 -22.70
N MET A 64 -3.35 -12.04 -21.65
CA MET A 64 -2.66 -12.78 -20.60
C MET A 64 -3.03 -14.26 -20.66
N PHE A 65 -2.04 -15.10 -20.99
CA PHE A 65 -2.21 -16.55 -21.01
C PHE A 65 -1.83 -17.14 -19.66
N LEU A 66 -2.82 -17.70 -18.97
CA LEU A 66 -2.68 -18.31 -17.65
C LEU A 66 -3.23 -19.73 -17.66
N ASP A 67 -2.68 -20.57 -16.79
CA ASP A 67 -3.32 -21.83 -16.45
C ASP A 67 -4.61 -21.59 -15.65
N TYR A 68 -5.46 -22.63 -15.63
CA TYR A 68 -6.77 -22.56 -15.00
C TYR A 68 -6.70 -22.20 -13.50
N ASP A 69 -5.78 -22.81 -12.76
CA ASP A 69 -5.68 -22.64 -11.30
C ASP A 69 -5.25 -21.21 -10.93
N THR A 70 -4.31 -20.67 -11.72
CA THR A 70 -3.87 -19.27 -11.57
C THR A 70 -5.00 -18.30 -11.89
N LEU A 71 -5.75 -18.55 -12.96
CA LEU A 71 -6.90 -17.73 -13.35
C LEU A 71 -7.99 -17.78 -12.27
N GLU A 72 -8.30 -18.94 -11.70
CA GLU A 72 -9.26 -19.08 -10.61
C GLU A 72 -8.83 -18.32 -9.36
N SER A 73 -7.55 -18.39 -9.03
CA SER A 73 -6.96 -17.65 -7.91
C SER A 73 -7.10 -16.12 -8.10
N LEU A 74 -6.84 -15.61 -9.30
CA LEU A 74 -7.01 -14.19 -9.63
C LEU A 74 -8.47 -13.77 -9.62
N ASN A 75 -9.38 -14.64 -10.08
CA ASN A 75 -10.84 -14.40 -9.98
C ASN A 75 -11.29 -14.34 -8.51
N GLY A 76 -10.69 -15.14 -7.62
CA GLY A 76 -10.92 -15.07 -6.19
C GLY A 76 -10.55 -13.71 -5.60
N ILE A 77 -9.39 -13.16 -5.99
CA ILE A 77 -8.98 -11.79 -5.60
C ILE A 77 -9.98 -10.76 -6.12
N ASN A 78 -10.35 -10.86 -7.38
CA ASN A 78 -11.31 -9.95 -8.00
C ASN A 78 -12.66 -9.97 -7.28
N SER A 79 -13.18 -11.17 -6.97
CA SER A 79 -14.44 -11.34 -6.24
C SER A 79 -14.37 -10.73 -4.83
N TRP A 80 -13.21 -10.83 -4.15
CA TRP A 80 -13.03 -10.15 -2.88
C TRP A 80 -13.11 -8.63 -3.04
N ILE A 81 -12.42 -8.05 -4.02
CA ILE A 81 -12.44 -6.60 -4.27
C ILE A 81 -13.87 -6.12 -4.54
N GLU A 82 -14.62 -6.84 -5.38
CA GLU A 82 -15.99 -6.49 -5.74
C GLU A 82 -16.96 -6.57 -4.55
N HIS A 83 -16.76 -7.51 -3.64
CA HIS A 83 -17.70 -7.81 -2.56
C HIS A 83 -17.22 -7.40 -1.17
N GLN A 84 -16.02 -6.83 -1.03
CA GLN A 84 -15.45 -6.48 0.27
C GLN A 84 -16.38 -5.60 1.11
N HIS A 85 -17.07 -4.63 0.51
CA HIS A 85 -18.01 -3.78 1.23
C HIS A 85 -19.18 -4.61 1.82
N THR A 86 -19.73 -5.52 1.04
CA THR A 86 -20.81 -6.41 1.49
C THR A 86 -20.34 -7.31 2.64
N ILE A 87 -19.15 -7.90 2.50
CA ILE A 87 -18.58 -8.78 3.52
C ILE A 87 -18.29 -8.00 4.81
N MET A 88 -17.63 -6.86 4.69
CA MET A 88 -17.15 -6.11 5.85
C MET A 88 -18.28 -5.37 6.58
N GLU A 89 -19.15 -4.68 5.86
CA GLU A 89 -20.16 -3.79 6.45
C GLU A 89 -21.52 -4.49 6.58
N ILE A 90 -22.04 -5.11 5.51
CA ILE A 90 -23.39 -5.71 5.54
C ILE A 90 -23.41 -7.00 6.36
N TRP A 91 -22.43 -7.87 6.18
CA TRP A 91 -22.30 -9.09 6.96
C TRP A 91 -21.65 -8.86 8.34
N GLY A 92 -21.14 -7.65 8.59
CA GLY A 92 -20.55 -7.27 9.86
C GLY A 92 -19.21 -7.93 10.16
N MET A 93 -18.52 -8.44 9.15
CA MET A 93 -17.26 -9.18 9.32
C MET A 93 -16.08 -8.27 9.71
N LYS A 94 -16.21 -6.95 9.63
CA LYS A 94 -15.22 -5.96 10.07
C LYS A 94 -14.71 -6.16 11.49
N ARG A 95 -15.51 -6.81 12.35
CA ARG A 95 -15.12 -7.14 13.73
C ARG A 95 -14.11 -8.29 13.81
N ILE A 96 -14.05 -9.13 12.79
CA ILE A 96 -13.27 -10.37 12.76
C ILE A 96 -12.15 -10.29 11.73
N LEU A 97 -12.44 -9.73 10.56
CA LEU A 97 -11.52 -9.61 9.45
C LEU A 97 -10.87 -8.22 9.44
N LYS A 98 -9.58 -8.18 9.19
CA LYS A 98 -8.87 -6.93 8.92
C LYS A 98 -9.23 -6.43 7.52
N ALA A 99 -9.26 -5.10 7.36
CA ALA A 99 -9.43 -4.49 6.05
C ALA A 99 -8.27 -4.84 5.10
N GLY A 100 -8.58 -4.85 3.81
CA GLY A 100 -7.62 -5.16 2.75
C GLY A 100 -7.45 -6.65 2.49
N TYR A 101 -6.98 -6.95 1.31
CA TYR A 101 -6.64 -8.31 0.86
C TYR A 101 -5.15 -8.40 0.60
N ARG A 102 -4.52 -9.46 1.08
CA ARG A 102 -3.09 -9.70 0.87
C ARG A 102 -2.93 -10.92 -0.02
N ALA A 103 -2.24 -10.75 -1.14
CA ALA A 103 -1.94 -11.81 -2.08
C ALA A 103 -0.43 -11.92 -2.31
N LEU A 104 0.08 -13.12 -2.37
CA LEU A 104 1.46 -13.40 -2.75
C LEU A 104 1.49 -13.95 -4.18
N PHE A 105 2.10 -13.18 -5.08
CA PHE A 105 2.40 -13.63 -6.44
C PHE A 105 3.81 -14.23 -6.48
N TYR A 106 3.93 -15.50 -6.77
CA TYR A 106 5.22 -16.19 -6.86
C TYR A 106 5.36 -16.88 -8.22
N GLY A 107 6.60 -17.07 -8.65
CA GLY A 107 6.94 -17.71 -9.91
C GLY A 107 8.16 -17.09 -10.58
N PRO A 108 8.67 -17.69 -11.67
CA PRO A 108 9.84 -17.19 -12.39
C PRO A 108 9.68 -15.74 -12.87
N PRO A 109 10.78 -15.01 -13.16
CA PRO A 109 10.69 -13.71 -13.79
C PRO A 109 10.02 -13.82 -15.16
N GLY A 110 9.30 -12.75 -15.56
CA GLY A 110 8.62 -12.71 -16.87
C GLY A 110 7.26 -13.43 -16.94
N THR A 111 6.77 -14.05 -15.86
CA THR A 111 5.47 -14.76 -15.85
C THR A 111 4.24 -13.86 -15.69
N GLY A 112 4.38 -12.53 -15.77
CA GLY A 112 3.25 -11.62 -15.78
C GLY A 112 2.73 -11.19 -14.40
N LYS A 113 3.45 -11.40 -13.30
CA LYS A 113 3.01 -11.01 -11.95
C LYS A 113 2.61 -9.53 -11.83
N THR A 114 3.45 -8.64 -12.34
CA THR A 114 3.17 -7.19 -12.35
C THR A 114 1.99 -6.87 -13.29
N LEU A 115 1.89 -7.56 -14.43
CA LEU A 115 0.78 -7.40 -15.36
C LEU A 115 -0.54 -7.82 -14.69
N ALA A 116 -0.58 -8.96 -14.00
CA ALA A 116 -1.77 -9.41 -13.28
C ALA A 116 -2.24 -8.37 -12.26
N ALA A 117 -1.33 -7.78 -11.48
CA ALA A 117 -1.67 -6.73 -10.52
C ALA A 117 -2.26 -5.48 -11.23
N THR A 118 -1.66 -5.06 -12.36
CA THR A 118 -2.18 -3.90 -13.12
C THR A 118 -3.51 -4.18 -13.79
N LEU A 119 -3.74 -5.39 -14.27
CA LEU A 119 -5.03 -5.81 -14.84
C LEU A 119 -6.14 -5.90 -13.77
N LEU A 120 -5.82 -6.38 -12.57
CA LEU A 120 -6.75 -6.32 -11.43
C LEU A 120 -7.15 -4.88 -11.11
N GLY A 121 -6.17 -3.97 -11.06
CA GLY A 121 -6.44 -2.55 -10.86
C GLY A 121 -7.30 -1.95 -11.97
N LYS A 122 -6.97 -2.21 -13.23
CA LYS A 122 -7.72 -1.73 -14.41
C LYS A 122 -9.17 -2.22 -14.36
N LYS A 123 -9.39 -3.51 -14.08
CA LYS A 123 -10.73 -4.11 -14.02
C LYS A 123 -11.60 -3.51 -12.91
N ASN A 124 -11.01 -3.22 -11.76
CA ASN A 124 -11.71 -2.72 -10.57
C ASN A 124 -11.66 -1.19 -10.42
N ASN A 125 -11.15 -0.48 -11.43
CA ASN A 125 -10.95 0.98 -11.37
C ASN A 125 -10.15 1.43 -10.15
N MET A 126 -9.09 0.68 -9.82
CA MET A 126 -8.16 0.94 -8.73
C MET A 126 -6.81 1.40 -9.29
N ASP A 127 -6.20 2.40 -8.67
CA ASP A 127 -4.83 2.76 -9.02
C ASP A 127 -3.85 1.73 -8.43
N VAL A 128 -2.87 1.32 -9.24
CA VAL A 128 -1.83 0.37 -8.81
C VAL A 128 -0.53 1.12 -8.60
N TYR A 129 0.02 1.02 -7.40
CA TYR A 129 1.28 1.64 -7.04
C TYR A 129 2.34 0.58 -6.79
N ARG A 130 3.42 0.59 -7.60
CA ARG A 130 4.59 -0.24 -7.37
C ARG A 130 5.48 0.42 -6.34
N VAL A 131 5.64 -0.23 -5.22
CA VAL A 131 6.42 0.23 -4.08
C VAL A 131 7.90 -0.11 -4.29
N ASP A 132 8.76 0.88 -4.11
CA ASP A 132 10.21 0.71 -4.17
C ASP A 132 10.75 0.36 -2.78
N LEU A 133 10.97 -0.92 -2.54
CA LEU A 133 11.47 -1.42 -1.27
C LEU A 133 12.87 -0.92 -0.94
N SER A 134 13.69 -0.58 -1.94
CA SER A 134 15.04 -0.06 -1.71
C SER A 134 15.04 1.32 -1.06
N MET A 135 13.96 2.08 -1.25
CA MET A 135 13.76 3.39 -0.64
C MET A 135 13.13 3.31 0.76
N ILE A 136 12.45 2.20 1.04
CA ILE A 136 11.77 1.98 2.32
C ILE A 136 12.71 1.39 3.33
N VAL A 137 13.50 0.39 2.92
CA VAL A 137 14.43 -0.32 3.80
C VAL A 137 15.58 0.61 4.17
N SER A 138 15.61 1.01 5.42
CA SER A 138 16.68 1.84 5.99
C SER A 138 17.70 1.00 6.75
N LYS A 139 18.91 1.53 6.87
CA LYS A 139 19.94 0.98 7.74
C LYS A 139 19.70 1.30 9.22
N TYR A 140 18.79 2.22 9.49
CA TYR A 140 18.47 2.67 10.85
C TYR A 140 17.24 1.94 11.38
N ILE A 141 17.33 1.52 12.64
CA ILE A 141 16.28 0.77 13.33
C ILE A 141 15.01 1.65 13.45
N GLY A 142 13.87 1.11 13.07
CA GLY A 142 12.56 1.76 13.18
C GLY A 142 12.22 2.74 12.05
N GLU A 143 13.13 3.06 11.14
CA GLU A 143 12.82 3.92 10.00
C GLU A 143 12.03 3.18 8.93
N THR A 144 12.32 1.91 8.71
CA THR A 144 11.60 1.07 7.74
C THR A 144 10.12 0.98 8.11
N GLU A 145 9.82 0.68 9.39
CA GLU A 145 8.45 0.61 9.88
C GLU A 145 7.75 1.97 9.77
N LYS A 146 8.44 3.06 10.07
CA LYS A 146 7.89 4.40 9.93
C LYS A 146 7.56 4.76 8.49
N ASN A 147 8.44 4.40 7.55
CA ASN A 147 8.25 4.64 6.13
C ASN A 147 7.07 3.80 5.59
N LEU A 148 6.98 2.54 6.00
CA LEU A 148 5.85 1.67 5.67
C LEU A 148 4.54 2.17 6.27
N ALA A 149 4.55 2.60 7.55
CA ALA A 149 3.38 3.18 8.19
C ALA A 149 2.87 4.39 7.40
N GLY A 150 3.75 5.32 7.05
CA GLY A 150 3.38 6.49 6.24
C GLY A 150 2.79 6.13 4.89
N LEU A 151 3.31 5.09 4.22
CA LEU A 151 2.76 4.59 2.96
C LEU A 151 1.36 3.98 3.16
N PHE A 152 1.17 3.17 4.21
CA PHE A 152 -0.13 2.56 4.51
C PHE A 152 -1.16 3.59 4.94
N ASP A 153 -0.78 4.57 5.76
CA ASP A 153 -1.66 5.69 6.16
C ASP A 153 -2.16 6.47 4.96
N LEU A 154 -1.28 6.68 3.95
CA LEU A 154 -1.68 7.33 2.70
C LEU A 154 -2.59 6.45 1.84
N ALA A 155 -2.43 5.14 1.88
CA ALA A 155 -3.25 4.19 1.13
C ALA A 155 -4.58 3.86 1.84
N GLU A 156 -4.67 4.11 3.14
CA GLU A 156 -5.86 3.86 3.92
C GLU A 156 -7.06 4.64 3.36
N ASN A 157 -8.19 3.97 3.23
CA ASN A 157 -9.42 4.53 2.66
C ASN A 157 -9.32 4.96 1.18
N ARG A 158 -8.32 4.51 0.44
CA ARG A 158 -8.19 4.73 -0.99
C ARG A 158 -8.34 3.44 -1.77
N ASN A 159 -8.85 3.56 -2.99
CA ASN A 159 -8.96 2.43 -3.91
C ASN A 159 -7.63 2.17 -4.60
N TRP A 160 -6.64 1.73 -3.84
CA TRP A 160 -5.31 1.43 -4.35
C TRP A 160 -4.93 -0.03 -4.17
N ILE A 161 -4.12 -0.52 -5.09
CA ILE A 161 -3.38 -1.77 -4.97
C ILE A 161 -1.91 -1.38 -4.75
N LEU A 162 -1.36 -1.73 -3.59
CA LEU A 162 0.07 -1.61 -3.33
C LEU A 162 0.78 -2.88 -3.79
N PHE A 163 1.62 -2.77 -4.79
CA PHE A 163 2.39 -3.87 -5.35
C PHE A 163 3.84 -3.79 -4.90
N PHE A 164 4.24 -4.70 -4.03
CA PHE A 164 5.61 -4.82 -3.53
C PHE A 164 6.38 -5.75 -4.46
N ASP A 165 7.21 -5.18 -5.33
CA ASP A 165 8.05 -5.94 -6.25
C ASP A 165 9.32 -6.43 -5.52
N GLU A 166 9.84 -7.60 -5.92
CA GLU A 166 11.04 -8.19 -5.31
C GLU A 166 10.97 -8.32 -3.78
N ALA A 167 9.78 -8.62 -3.25
CA ALA A 167 9.55 -8.71 -1.82
C ALA A 167 10.38 -9.82 -1.13
N ASP A 168 10.94 -10.76 -1.89
CA ASP A 168 11.89 -11.77 -1.43
C ASP A 168 13.16 -11.13 -0.83
N ALA A 169 13.55 -9.95 -1.26
CA ALA A 169 14.65 -9.20 -0.64
C ALA A 169 14.39 -8.88 0.84
N LEU A 170 13.14 -8.67 1.24
CA LEU A 170 12.73 -8.51 2.63
C LEU A 170 12.62 -9.86 3.36
N PHE A 171 12.21 -10.92 2.66
CA PHE A 171 11.99 -12.23 3.24
C PHE A 171 13.24 -13.12 3.23
N GLY A 172 14.24 -12.81 2.39
CA GLY A 172 15.38 -13.68 2.07
C GLY A 172 16.46 -13.79 3.15
N LYS A 173 16.44 -13.00 4.20
CA LYS A 173 17.45 -13.04 5.27
C LYS A 173 17.10 -13.89 6.47
N ARG A 174 16.36 -14.98 6.28
CA ARG A 174 16.25 -16.04 7.28
C ARG A 174 17.47 -16.97 7.24
N SER A 175 18.68 -16.43 7.31
CA SER A 175 19.85 -17.24 7.60
C SER A 175 19.99 -17.42 9.10
N SER A 176 20.38 -18.61 9.52
CA SER A 176 20.57 -19.11 10.88
C SER A 176 21.74 -18.42 11.61
N SER A 177 21.77 -17.11 11.68
CA SER A 177 22.78 -16.38 12.44
C SER A 177 22.15 -15.55 13.56
N ASN A 178 22.63 -15.73 14.78
CA ASN A 178 22.20 -15.12 16.02
C ASN A 178 22.60 -13.61 16.11
N SER A 179 22.49 -12.84 15.04
CA SER A 179 22.82 -11.41 15.06
C SER A 179 21.58 -10.56 15.36
N SER A 180 21.78 -9.44 16.04
CA SER A 180 20.71 -8.48 16.34
C SER A 180 20.01 -7.95 15.09
N ASN A 181 20.69 -7.89 13.94
CA ASN A 181 20.13 -7.46 12.67
C ASN A 181 19.05 -8.42 12.11
N ASP A 182 19.13 -9.72 12.43
CA ASP A 182 18.15 -10.71 11.95
C ASP A 182 16.80 -10.59 12.68
N ARG A 183 16.80 -10.09 13.92
CA ARG A 183 15.56 -9.82 14.68
C ARG A 183 14.78 -8.65 14.08
N HIS A 184 15.47 -7.62 13.59
CA HIS A 184 14.83 -6.45 12.99
C HIS A 184 14.24 -6.76 11.62
N ALA A 185 14.95 -7.51 10.78
CA ALA A 185 14.40 -7.96 9.49
C ALA A 185 13.10 -8.80 9.65
N ASN A 186 13.01 -9.60 10.72
CA ASN A 186 11.80 -10.37 11.03
C ASN A 186 10.64 -9.47 11.52
N GLN A 187 10.91 -8.35 12.18
CA GLN A 187 9.89 -7.38 12.59
C GLN A 187 9.32 -6.62 11.39
N GLU A 188 10.18 -6.20 10.45
CA GLU A 188 9.76 -5.51 9.21
C GLU A 188 8.82 -6.38 8.38
N VAL A 189 9.15 -7.67 8.23
CA VAL A 189 8.28 -8.64 7.56
C VAL A 189 6.96 -8.85 8.30
N ALA A 190 6.99 -8.94 9.62
CA ALA A 190 5.79 -9.09 10.43
C ALA A 190 4.86 -7.88 10.28
N TYR A 191 5.42 -6.68 10.16
CA TYR A 191 4.65 -5.44 9.95
C TYR A 191 3.93 -5.44 8.59
N LEU A 192 4.57 -5.93 7.54
CA LEU A 192 3.95 -6.07 6.21
C LEU A 192 2.81 -7.10 6.19
N LEU A 193 2.85 -8.09 7.07
CA LEU A 193 1.88 -9.18 7.13
C LEU A 193 0.73 -8.93 8.14
N GLN A 194 0.82 -7.90 8.96
CA GLN A 194 -0.21 -7.53 9.93
C GLN A 194 -1.27 -6.62 9.33
#